data_358c08bde1fec7765eec949ee15a44c8
#
_entry.id   358c08bde1fec7765eec949ee15a44c8
#
_cell.length_a   1.000
_cell.length_b   1.000
_cell.length_c   1.000
_cell.angle_alpha   90.00
_cell.angle_beta   90.00
_cell.angle_gamma   90.00
#
_symmetry.space_group_name_H-M   'P 1'
#
loop_
_entity.id
_entity.type
_entity.pdbx_description
1 polymer ?
#
loop_
_entity_poly.entity_id
_entity_poly.type
_entity_poly.pdbx_seq_one_letter_code
_entity_poly.pdbx_strand_id
1 'polypeptide(L)'
;MEKATRILVNLINEKSVKAVDVKSLKFDDAKPNECFQNMNLFLDNYENWNMRSGWLVGDYLGERGTAIVPHFWVVNPQRQHFDVTPRNSNDTQSYEYVSDFNIAQHVTKDVQLPVPLKLNQNGKFAALLNDGSFELIEKIDYEHLFSLSRQ
;
A
#
# COMPACT_ATOMS: atom_id res chain seq x y z
N MET A 1 11.27 4.36 9.41
CA MET A 1 10.12 3.56 8.92
C MET A 1 8.97 3.63 9.90
N GLU A 2 9.18 3.23 11.13
CA GLU A 2 8.15 3.33 12.18
C GLU A 2 7.63 4.76 12.37
N LYS A 3 8.52 5.75 12.33
CA LYS A 3 8.14 7.16 12.39
C LYS A 3 7.26 7.57 11.21
N ALA A 4 7.62 7.12 10.00
CA ALA A 4 6.83 7.42 8.80
C ALA A 4 5.44 6.82 8.88
N THR A 5 5.33 5.57 9.35
CA THR A 5 4.06 4.90 9.57
C THR A 5 3.17 5.70 10.52
N ARG A 6 3.74 6.17 11.62
CA ARG A 6 3.02 6.95 12.63
C ARG A 6 2.53 8.29 12.07
N ILE A 7 3.38 8.95 11.29
CA ILE A 7 3.01 10.23 10.66
C ILE A 7 1.87 10.02 9.67
N LEU A 8 1.94 8.97 8.86
CA LEU A 8 0.88 8.64 7.89
C LEU A 8 -0.45 8.36 8.59
N VAL A 9 -0.45 7.53 9.62
CA VAL A 9 -1.66 7.18 10.37
C VAL A 9 -2.27 8.43 11.00
N ASN A 10 -1.46 9.29 11.58
CA ASN A 10 -1.93 10.54 12.18
C ASN A 10 -2.49 11.50 11.14
N LEU A 11 -1.89 11.56 9.96
CA LEU A 11 -2.37 12.44 8.88
C LEU A 11 -3.75 12.00 8.38
N ILE A 12 -3.95 10.69 8.20
CA ILE A 12 -5.24 10.14 7.78
C ILE A 12 -6.30 10.32 8.87
N ASN A 13 -5.92 10.09 10.12
CA ASN A 13 -6.74 10.35 11.32
C ASN A 13 -8.12 9.67 11.28
N GLU A 14 -8.14 8.38 10.93
CA GLU A 14 -9.35 7.55 10.98
C GLU A 14 -9.06 6.33 11.86
N LYS A 15 -10.02 5.93 12.72
CA LYS A 15 -9.84 4.81 13.65
C LYS A 15 -9.53 3.49 12.98
N SER A 16 -10.08 3.28 11.79
CA SER A 16 -9.88 2.05 11.02
C SER A 16 -8.52 1.98 10.35
N VAL A 17 -7.79 3.09 10.26
CA VAL A 17 -6.47 3.16 9.62
C VAL A 17 -5.41 2.99 10.68
N LYS A 18 -4.66 1.89 10.59
CA LYS A 18 -3.67 1.53 11.61
C LYS A 18 -2.61 0.60 11.04
N ALA A 19 -1.46 0.60 11.68
CA ALA A 19 -0.41 -0.36 11.40
C ALA A 19 -0.88 -1.77 11.80
N VAL A 20 -0.53 -2.76 10.98
CA VAL A 20 -0.89 -4.16 11.23
C VAL A 20 0.33 -5.05 10.95
N ASP A 21 0.39 -6.20 11.64
CA ASP A 21 1.36 -7.23 11.35
C ASP A 21 0.92 -8.04 10.15
N VAL A 22 1.78 -8.16 9.15
CA VAL A 22 1.51 -8.91 7.93
C VAL A 22 2.66 -9.87 7.69
N LYS A 23 2.35 -11.15 7.50
CA LYS A 23 3.33 -12.18 7.19
C LYS A 23 3.28 -12.51 5.72
N SER A 24 4.41 -12.90 5.15
CA SER A 24 4.46 -13.40 3.79
C SER A 24 3.82 -14.79 3.72
N LEU A 25 3.03 -15.00 2.68
CA LEU A 25 2.45 -16.32 2.38
C LEU A 25 2.78 -16.66 0.93
N LYS A 26 3.48 -17.77 0.74
CA LYS A 26 3.84 -18.20 -0.60
C LYS A 26 2.60 -18.65 -1.37
N PHE A 27 2.44 -18.10 -2.58
CA PHE A 27 1.35 -18.45 -3.49
C PHE A 27 1.95 -18.60 -4.88
N ASP A 28 1.98 -19.84 -5.39
CA ASP A 28 2.76 -20.19 -6.58
C ASP A 28 2.34 -19.45 -7.85
N ASP A 29 1.06 -19.07 -7.95
CA ASP A 29 0.55 -18.35 -9.13
C ASP A 29 0.76 -16.85 -9.05
N ALA A 30 1.28 -16.33 -7.94
CA ALA A 30 1.48 -14.90 -7.74
C ALA A 30 2.72 -14.39 -8.48
N LYS A 31 2.63 -13.12 -8.92
CA LYS A 31 3.71 -12.44 -9.64
C LYS A 31 4.10 -11.16 -8.91
N PRO A 32 5.40 -10.78 -8.95
CA PRO A 32 5.83 -9.50 -8.37
C PRO A 32 5.07 -8.31 -8.99
N ASN A 33 4.82 -7.30 -8.18
CA ASN A 33 4.18 -6.03 -8.56
C ASN A 33 2.73 -6.14 -9.03
N GLU A 34 2.07 -7.27 -8.82
CA GLU A 34 0.67 -7.47 -9.22
C GLU A 34 -0.20 -7.77 -7.99
N CYS A 35 -0.10 -6.95 -6.95
CA CYS A 35 -0.73 -7.23 -5.66
C CYS A 35 -2.25 -7.36 -5.75
N PHE A 36 -2.92 -6.54 -6.55
CA PHE A 36 -4.37 -6.62 -6.68
C PHE A 36 -4.79 -7.91 -7.39
N GLN A 37 -4.12 -8.25 -8.49
CA GLN A 37 -4.39 -9.47 -9.26
C GLN A 37 -4.08 -10.72 -8.43
N ASN A 38 -2.95 -10.73 -7.71
CA ASN A 38 -2.57 -11.83 -6.83
C ASN A 38 -3.60 -12.06 -5.72
N MET A 39 -4.06 -10.98 -5.10
CA MET A 39 -5.08 -11.05 -4.06
C MET A 39 -6.37 -11.67 -4.59
N ASN A 40 -6.85 -11.20 -5.74
CA ASN A 40 -8.07 -11.74 -6.33
C ASN A 40 -7.94 -13.21 -6.71
N LEU A 41 -6.82 -13.59 -7.30
CA LEU A 41 -6.57 -14.98 -7.67
C LEU A 41 -6.52 -15.89 -6.43
N PHE A 42 -5.90 -15.41 -5.35
CA PHE A 42 -5.87 -16.14 -4.09
C PHE A 42 -7.28 -16.31 -3.52
N LEU A 43 -8.08 -15.26 -3.48
CA LEU A 43 -9.42 -15.28 -2.92
C LEU A 43 -10.38 -16.16 -3.71
N ASP A 44 -10.16 -16.35 -5.01
CA ASP A 44 -10.94 -17.28 -5.82
C ASP A 44 -10.82 -18.72 -5.32
N ASN A 45 -9.72 -19.05 -4.63
CA ASN A 45 -9.45 -20.38 -4.11
C ASN A 45 -9.71 -20.53 -2.61
N TYR A 46 -9.91 -19.43 -1.90
CA TYR A 46 -10.05 -19.43 -0.44
C TYR A 46 -11.22 -18.54 -0.04
N GLU A 47 -12.43 -19.08 -0.11
CA GLU A 47 -13.69 -18.33 0.05
C GLU A 47 -13.86 -17.63 1.40
N ASN A 48 -13.25 -18.18 2.46
CA ASN A 48 -13.42 -17.63 3.82
C ASN A 48 -12.42 -16.52 4.15
N TRP A 49 -11.55 -16.18 3.22
CA TRP A 49 -10.57 -15.10 3.39
C TRP A 49 -11.12 -13.81 2.79
N ASN A 50 -10.64 -12.69 3.29
CA ASN A 50 -11.08 -11.38 2.85
C ASN A 50 -9.92 -10.56 2.31
N MET A 51 -10.25 -9.61 1.43
CA MET A 51 -9.25 -8.67 0.95
C MET A 51 -8.94 -7.60 1.98
N ARG A 52 -7.75 -7.04 1.87
CA ARG A 52 -7.33 -5.89 2.63
C ARG A 52 -6.53 -4.95 1.72
N SER A 53 -6.84 -3.67 1.81
CA SER A 53 -6.05 -2.64 1.15
C SER A 53 -5.33 -1.79 2.18
N GLY A 54 -4.30 -1.10 1.74
CA GLY A 54 -3.57 -0.18 2.58
C GLY A 54 -2.30 0.32 1.92
N TRP A 55 -1.35 0.66 2.76
CA TRP A 55 -0.09 1.26 2.35
C TRP A 55 1.08 0.41 2.83
N LEU A 56 2.04 0.24 1.94
CA LEU A 56 3.31 -0.42 2.23
C LEU A 56 4.34 0.67 2.44
N VAL A 57 4.91 0.73 3.65
CA VAL A 57 5.85 1.79 4.05
C VAL A 57 7.26 1.20 4.07
N GLY A 58 8.17 1.77 3.31
CA GLY A 58 9.53 1.25 3.24
C GLY A 58 10.56 2.34 2.97
N ASP A 59 11.77 2.12 3.47
CA ASP A 59 12.86 3.10 3.44
C ASP A 59 13.74 3.01 2.19
N TYR A 60 13.25 2.38 1.13
CA TYR A 60 14.07 2.14 -0.06
C TYR A 60 14.40 3.38 -0.91
N LEU A 61 13.96 4.55 -0.50
CA LEU A 61 14.38 5.81 -1.12
C LEU A 61 15.64 6.38 -0.45
N GLY A 62 16.08 5.81 0.66
CA GLY A 62 17.28 6.25 1.39
C GLY A 62 17.19 7.71 1.83
N GLU A 63 18.19 8.50 1.46
CA GLU A 63 18.22 9.93 1.83
C GLU A 63 17.10 10.75 1.20
N ARG A 64 16.45 10.24 0.16
CA ARG A 64 15.35 10.94 -0.51
C ARG A 64 14.01 10.78 0.22
N GLY A 65 13.99 10.01 1.31
CA GLY A 65 12.80 9.86 2.14
C GLY A 65 12.28 8.44 2.18
N THR A 66 11.05 8.29 2.66
CA THR A 66 10.37 7.00 2.82
C THR A 66 9.30 6.85 1.75
N ALA A 67 9.30 5.74 1.04
CA ALA A 67 8.28 5.44 0.05
C ALA A 67 7.05 4.84 0.74
N ILE A 68 5.87 5.27 0.28
CA ILE A 68 4.58 4.82 0.81
C ILE A 68 3.73 4.46 -0.40
N VAL A 69 3.56 3.16 -0.66
CA VAL A 69 2.89 2.70 -1.88
C VAL A 69 1.59 1.97 -1.54
N PRO A 70 0.54 2.16 -2.35
CA PRO A 70 -0.70 1.41 -2.15
C PRO A 70 -0.45 -0.07 -2.37
N HIS A 71 -1.13 -0.90 -1.58
CA HIS A 71 -0.90 -2.34 -1.60
C HIS A 71 -2.16 -3.10 -1.21
N PHE A 72 -2.27 -4.35 -1.69
CA PHE A 72 -3.36 -5.25 -1.36
C PHE A 72 -2.80 -6.56 -0.81
N TRP A 73 -3.49 -7.11 0.19
CA TRP A 73 -3.16 -8.40 0.79
C TRP A 73 -4.42 -9.09 1.28
N VAL A 74 -4.30 -10.18 2.01
CA VAL A 74 -5.44 -11.00 2.44
C VAL A 74 -5.47 -11.19 3.94
N VAL A 75 -6.67 -11.43 4.46
CA VAL A 75 -6.91 -11.66 5.89
C VAL A 75 -7.67 -12.98 6.03
N ASN A 76 -7.17 -13.87 6.89
CA ASN A 76 -7.80 -15.17 7.12
C ASN A 76 -9.00 -15.07 8.08
N PRO A 77 -9.77 -16.17 8.29
CA PRO A 77 -10.90 -16.14 9.22
C PRO A 77 -10.54 -15.82 10.67
N GLN A 78 -9.27 -16.03 11.07
CA GLN A 78 -8.76 -15.69 12.40
C GLN A 78 -8.25 -14.25 12.48
N ARG A 79 -8.50 -13.43 11.46
CA ARG A 79 -8.09 -12.02 11.37
C ARG A 79 -6.57 -11.81 11.32
N GLN A 80 -5.84 -12.81 10.87
CA GLN A 80 -4.41 -12.69 10.62
C GLN A 80 -4.17 -12.21 9.18
N HIS A 81 -3.20 -11.32 9.00
CA HIS A 81 -2.90 -10.69 7.72
C HIS A 81 -1.74 -11.40 7.02
N PHE A 82 -1.90 -11.63 5.73
CA PHE A 82 -0.86 -12.28 4.91
C PHE A 82 -0.72 -11.57 3.57
N ASP A 83 0.52 -11.41 3.14
CA ASP A 83 0.85 -10.83 1.84
C ASP A 83 1.21 -11.96 0.88
N VAL A 84 0.41 -12.13 -0.17
CA VAL A 84 0.59 -13.20 -1.17
C VAL A 84 1.39 -12.72 -2.38
N THR A 85 1.80 -11.45 -2.40
CA THR A 85 2.61 -10.92 -3.49
C THR A 85 4.08 -11.16 -3.20
N PRO A 86 4.80 -11.87 -4.07
CA PRO A 86 6.23 -12.09 -3.87
C PRO A 86 7.00 -10.79 -4.10
N ARG A 87 8.10 -10.64 -3.39
CA ARG A 87 9.03 -9.56 -3.60
C ARG A 87 9.98 -9.91 -4.73
N ASN A 88 10.53 -8.87 -5.38
CA ASN A 88 11.63 -9.08 -6.33
C ASN A 88 12.81 -9.71 -5.60
N SER A 89 13.57 -10.56 -6.30
CA SER A 89 14.63 -11.37 -5.70
C SER A 89 15.73 -10.56 -5.02
N ASN A 90 15.93 -9.31 -5.43
CA ASN A 90 16.93 -8.42 -4.86
C ASN A 90 16.35 -7.47 -3.79
N ASP A 91 15.08 -7.61 -3.46
CA ASP A 91 14.44 -6.79 -2.42
C ASP A 91 14.60 -7.48 -1.07
N THR A 92 15.50 -6.97 -0.25
CA THR A 92 15.79 -7.48 1.09
C THR A 92 15.26 -6.59 2.20
N GLN A 93 14.47 -5.57 1.85
CA GLN A 93 14.02 -4.59 2.83
C GLN A 93 12.87 -5.10 3.69
N SER A 94 12.77 -4.55 4.89
CA SER A 94 11.59 -4.73 5.74
C SER A 94 10.58 -3.65 5.43
N TYR A 95 9.31 -3.98 5.55
CA TYR A 95 8.22 -3.05 5.31
C TYR A 95 7.29 -3.04 6.51
N GLU A 96 6.62 -1.90 6.71
CA GLU A 96 5.47 -1.80 7.58
C GLU A 96 4.20 -1.68 6.73
N TYR A 97 3.12 -2.25 7.23
CA TYR A 97 1.84 -2.24 6.55
C TYR A 97 0.85 -1.39 7.34
N VAL A 98 0.17 -0.49 6.64
CA VAL A 98 -0.90 0.33 7.22
C VAL A 98 -2.21 -0.08 6.56
N SER A 99 -3.13 -0.65 7.33
CA SER A 99 -4.45 -1.04 6.85
C SER A 99 -5.29 0.21 6.62
N ASP A 100 -5.82 0.38 5.40
CA ASP A 100 -6.62 1.54 5.01
C ASP A 100 -7.65 1.11 3.97
N PHE A 101 -8.90 0.96 4.40
CA PHE A 101 -10.00 0.50 3.56
C PHE A 101 -10.41 1.53 2.49
N ASN A 102 -10.04 2.80 2.66
CA ASN A 102 -10.39 3.84 1.69
C ASN A 102 -9.81 3.56 0.30
N ILE A 103 -8.66 2.89 0.22
CA ILE A 103 -8.07 2.53 -1.06
C ILE A 103 -9.01 1.57 -1.81
N ALA A 104 -9.47 0.51 -1.15
CA ALA A 104 -10.38 -0.46 -1.76
C ALA A 104 -11.69 0.17 -2.23
N GLN A 105 -12.21 1.16 -1.49
CA GLN A 105 -13.45 1.83 -1.83
C GLN A 105 -13.37 2.64 -3.12
N HIS A 106 -12.17 3.07 -3.51
CA HIS A 106 -11.97 3.93 -4.69
C HIS A 106 -11.44 3.18 -5.91
N VAL A 107 -11.11 1.90 -5.77
CA VAL A 107 -10.59 1.11 -6.90
C VAL A 107 -11.70 0.92 -7.94
N THR A 108 -11.39 1.26 -9.19
CA THR A 108 -12.31 1.13 -10.32
C THR A 108 -12.20 -0.24 -10.98
N LYS A 109 -13.10 -0.53 -11.92
CA LYS A 109 -13.05 -1.78 -12.72
C LYS A 109 -11.73 -1.91 -13.50
N ASP A 110 -11.10 -0.80 -13.81
CA ASP A 110 -9.83 -0.78 -14.55
C ASP A 110 -8.63 -1.00 -13.64
N VAL A 111 -8.85 -1.32 -12.38
CA VAL A 111 -7.82 -1.63 -11.38
C VAL A 111 -6.80 -0.49 -11.26
N GLN A 112 -7.28 0.73 -11.20
CA GLN A 112 -6.40 1.86 -10.95
C GLN A 112 -6.18 2.03 -9.46
N LEU A 113 -4.93 2.18 -9.07
CA LEU A 113 -4.52 2.46 -7.70
C LEU A 113 -4.18 3.95 -7.57
N PRO A 114 -4.18 4.49 -6.35
CA PRO A 114 -3.70 5.85 -6.16
C PRO A 114 -2.21 5.91 -6.44
N VAL A 115 -1.71 7.10 -6.75
CA VAL A 115 -0.27 7.27 -6.94
C VAL A 115 0.47 7.00 -5.64
N PRO A 116 1.72 6.49 -5.71
CA PRO A 116 2.55 6.35 -4.51
C PRO A 116 2.88 7.69 -3.88
N LEU A 117 3.18 7.65 -2.59
CA LEU A 117 3.57 8.81 -1.83
C LEU A 117 5.03 8.71 -1.42
N LYS A 118 5.61 9.85 -1.12
CA LYS A 118 6.93 9.95 -0.52
C LYS A 118 6.83 10.87 0.70
N LEU A 119 7.39 10.42 1.82
CA LEU A 119 7.57 11.27 3.00
C LEU A 119 9.01 11.76 2.99
N ASN A 120 9.19 13.06 2.81
CA ASN A 120 10.51 13.69 2.82
C ASN A 120 11.08 13.74 4.24
N GLN A 121 12.40 13.88 4.35
CA GLN A 121 13.05 13.98 5.66
C GLN A 121 12.58 15.17 6.49
N ASN A 122 12.05 16.21 5.84
CA ASN A 122 11.49 17.36 6.54
C ASN A 122 10.03 17.14 7.02
N GLY A 123 9.51 15.92 6.89
CA GLY A 123 8.16 15.58 7.35
C GLY A 123 7.03 15.93 6.38
N LYS A 124 7.34 16.37 5.18
CA LYS A 124 6.33 16.72 4.16
C LYS A 124 6.07 15.56 3.22
N PHE A 125 4.81 15.41 2.84
CA PHE A 125 4.39 14.39 1.88
C PHE A 125 4.39 14.94 0.46
N ALA A 126 4.69 14.07 -0.50
CA ALA A 126 4.55 14.36 -1.91
C ALA A 126 3.94 13.16 -2.63
N ALA A 127 3.10 13.43 -3.63
CA ALA A 127 2.58 12.40 -4.52
C ALA A 127 3.54 12.22 -5.70
N LEU A 128 3.83 10.97 -6.06
CA LEU A 128 4.69 10.64 -7.20
C LEU A 128 3.83 10.57 -8.46
N LEU A 129 4.07 11.46 -9.40
CA LEU A 129 3.31 11.51 -10.64
C LEU A 129 3.88 10.57 -11.69
N ASN A 130 3.08 10.23 -12.70
CA ASN A 130 3.47 9.29 -13.75
C ASN A 130 4.65 9.76 -14.59
N ASP A 131 4.88 11.08 -14.66
CA ASP A 131 6.02 11.66 -15.38
C ASP A 131 7.31 11.71 -14.54
N GLY A 132 7.28 11.18 -13.32
CA GLY A 132 8.43 11.15 -12.42
C GLY A 132 8.57 12.39 -11.55
N SER A 133 7.73 13.41 -11.72
CA SER A 133 7.73 14.59 -10.85
C SER A 133 6.95 14.31 -9.56
N PHE A 134 7.01 15.26 -8.63
CA PHE A 134 6.31 15.18 -7.35
C PHE A 134 5.39 16.37 -7.16
N GLU A 135 4.24 16.13 -6.54
CA GLU A 135 3.31 17.17 -6.12
C GLU A 135 3.24 17.15 -4.59
N LEU A 136 3.55 18.27 -3.95
CA LEU A 136 3.43 18.38 -2.50
C LEU A 136 1.96 18.29 -2.10
N ILE A 137 1.67 17.50 -1.05
CA ILE A 137 0.33 17.33 -0.53
C ILE A 137 0.32 17.62 0.97
N GLU A 138 -0.78 18.17 1.47
CA GLU A 138 -0.95 18.50 2.88
C GLU A 138 -1.91 17.55 3.59
N LYS A 139 -2.70 16.80 2.80
CA LYS A 139 -3.65 15.82 3.31
C LYS A 139 -3.77 14.65 2.34
N ILE A 140 -4.28 13.53 2.83
CA ILE A 140 -4.55 12.36 1.99
C ILE A 140 -5.97 12.51 1.43
N ASP A 141 -6.05 12.98 0.20
CA ASP A 141 -7.29 13.10 -0.56
C ASP A 141 -7.32 11.95 -1.58
N TYR A 142 -8.11 10.91 -1.29
CA TYR A 142 -8.12 9.69 -2.11
C TYR A 142 -8.57 9.96 -3.53
N GLU A 143 -9.61 10.77 -3.75
CA GLU A 143 -10.07 11.10 -5.09
C GLU A 143 -8.97 11.77 -5.91
N HIS A 144 -8.25 12.69 -5.29
CA HIS A 144 -7.16 13.38 -5.96
C HIS A 144 -6.01 12.42 -6.30
N LEU A 145 -5.61 11.56 -5.36
CA LEU A 145 -4.53 10.60 -5.59
C LEU A 145 -4.87 9.59 -6.69
N PHE A 146 -6.12 9.16 -6.77
CA PHE A 146 -6.58 8.29 -7.86
C PHE A 146 -6.63 9.06 -9.19
N SER A 147 -7.05 10.34 -9.18
CA SER A 147 -7.09 11.14 -10.40
C SER A 147 -5.71 11.34 -11.01
N LEU A 148 -4.69 11.52 -10.16
CA LEU A 148 -3.31 11.67 -10.62
C LEU A 148 -2.78 10.41 -11.33
N SER A 149 -3.24 9.23 -10.93
CA SER A 149 -2.81 7.98 -11.56
C SER A 149 -3.38 7.79 -12.97
N ARG A 150 -4.43 8.53 -13.31
CA ARG A 150 -5.08 8.46 -14.65
C ARG A 150 -4.48 9.42 -15.68
N GLN A 151 -3.56 10.26 -15.25
CA GLN A 151 -2.94 11.26 -16.13
C GLN A 151 -1.77 10.71 -16.92
#